data_fa10d2c46dff44614c6024afb68abe2a
#
_entry.id   fa10d2c46dff44614c6024afb68abe2a
#
_cell.length_a   1.000
_cell.length_b   1.000
_cell.length_c   1.000
_cell.angle_alpha   90.00
_cell.angle_beta   90.00
_cell.angle_gamma   90.00
#
_symmetry.space_group_name_H-M   'P 1'
#
loop_
_entity.id
_entity.type
_entity.pdbx_description
1 polymer ?
#
loop_
_entity_poly.entity_id
_entity_poly.type
_entity_poly.pdbx_seq_one_letter_code
_entity_poly.pdbx_strand_id
1 'polypeptide(L)'
;MSKTIVVRHKVKDIHTWLKGHKERVEIFAPAVSSFKTFQDQNDPTSVLLVMQVTDMEKLGAILNDPKTAEGKKRHTVLEPITMSMQVDV
;
A
#
# COMPACT_ATOMS: atom_id res chain seq x y z
N MET A 1 12.68 10.27 -12.01
CA MET A 1 13.22 9.97 -10.68
C MET A 1 12.18 9.25 -9.84
N SER A 2 12.60 8.26 -9.09
CA SER A 2 11.70 7.55 -8.18
C SER A 2 11.77 8.13 -6.78
N LYS A 3 10.68 7.96 -6.04
CA LYS A 3 10.61 8.31 -4.62
C LYS A 3 10.18 7.10 -3.83
N THR A 4 10.81 6.91 -2.67
CA THR A 4 10.42 5.83 -1.76
C THR A 4 9.30 6.32 -0.86
N ILE A 5 8.19 5.60 -0.86
CA ILE A 5 7.04 5.89 0.00
C ILE A 5 6.77 4.67 0.87
N VAL A 6 6.52 4.94 2.15
CA VAL A 6 6.16 3.93 3.14
C VAL A 6 4.71 4.16 3.55
N VAL A 7 3.89 3.13 3.43
CA VAL A 7 2.47 3.17 3.83
C VAL A 7 2.27 2.22 5.00
N ARG A 8 1.66 2.70 6.07
CA ARG A 8 1.38 1.89 7.26
C ARG A 8 -0.10 1.94 7.58
N HIS A 9 -0.66 0.76 7.89
CA HIS A 9 -2.04 0.66 8.37
C HIS A 9 -2.22 -0.66 9.11
N LYS A 10 -3.39 -0.83 9.71
CA LYS A 10 -3.78 -2.12 10.27
C LYS A 10 -4.80 -2.78 9.37
N VAL A 11 -4.99 -4.08 9.57
CA VAL A 11 -6.00 -4.87 8.85
C VAL A 11 -6.82 -5.65 9.87
N LYS A 12 -8.09 -5.90 9.53
CA LYS A 12 -8.96 -6.69 10.38
C LYS A 12 -8.62 -8.17 10.29
N ASP A 13 -8.31 -8.66 9.09
CA ASP A 13 -7.99 -10.07 8.81
C ASP A 13 -6.73 -10.14 7.94
N ILE A 14 -5.62 -10.54 8.57
CA ILE A 14 -4.32 -10.61 7.88
C ILE A 14 -4.34 -11.63 6.74
N HIS A 15 -5.00 -12.76 6.91
CA HIS A 15 -5.02 -13.79 5.86
C HIS A 15 -5.75 -13.30 4.61
N THR A 16 -6.89 -12.63 4.79
CA THR A 16 -7.62 -12.02 3.68
C THR A 16 -6.78 -10.93 2.99
N TRP A 17 -6.08 -10.11 3.79
CA TRP A 17 -5.23 -9.06 3.24
C TRP A 17 -4.08 -9.65 2.42
N LEU A 18 -3.42 -10.71 2.93
CA LEU A 18 -2.32 -11.36 2.21
C LEU A 18 -2.78 -11.99 0.90
N LYS A 19 -3.98 -12.55 0.87
CA LYS A 19 -4.55 -13.11 -0.37
C LYS A 19 -4.74 -12.05 -1.45
N GLY A 20 -4.93 -10.79 -1.06
CA GLY A 20 -5.09 -9.67 -1.98
C GLY A 20 -3.77 -9.09 -2.51
N HIS A 21 -2.64 -9.66 -2.15
CA HIS A 21 -1.33 -9.12 -2.50
C HIS A 21 -1.13 -8.96 -4.01
N LYS A 22 -1.44 -9.98 -4.80
CA LYS A 22 -1.28 -9.95 -6.25
C LYS A 22 -2.11 -8.85 -6.89
N GLU A 23 -3.37 -8.74 -6.48
CA GLU A 23 -4.26 -7.69 -6.95
C GLU A 23 -3.71 -6.30 -6.59
N ARG A 24 -3.21 -6.15 -5.38
CA ARG A 24 -2.63 -4.90 -4.89
C ARG A 24 -1.42 -4.48 -5.71
N VAL A 25 -0.52 -5.42 -5.98
CA VAL A 25 0.65 -5.16 -6.82
C VAL A 25 0.22 -4.72 -8.23
N GLU A 26 -0.76 -5.37 -8.81
CA GLU A 26 -1.27 -5.03 -10.14
C GLU A 26 -1.89 -3.64 -10.17
N ILE A 27 -2.65 -3.26 -9.13
CA ILE A 27 -3.28 -1.95 -9.03
C ILE A 27 -2.22 -0.84 -9.04
N PHE A 28 -1.15 -1.01 -8.30
CA PHE A 28 -0.11 0.01 -8.16
C PHE A 28 0.96 -0.03 -9.24
N ALA A 29 1.04 -1.11 -10.01
CA ALA A 29 2.08 -1.31 -11.01
C ALA A 29 2.29 -0.12 -11.97
N PRO A 30 1.24 0.58 -12.46
CA PRO A 30 1.45 1.71 -13.36
C PRO A 30 2.23 2.87 -12.74
N ALA A 31 2.24 2.99 -11.42
CA ALA A 31 2.85 4.12 -10.72
C ALA A 31 4.13 3.75 -9.99
N VAL A 32 4.44 2.45 -9.84
CA VAL A 32 5.58 2.02 -9.02
C VAL A 32 6.44 0.98 -9.74
N SER A 33 7.75 1.02 -9.48
CA SER A 33 8.71 0.05 -10.03
C SER A 33 9.01 -1.07 -9.05
N SER A 34 8.70 -0.89 -7.77
CA SER A 34 8.95 -1.86 -6.72
C SER A 34 7.89 -1.74 -5.66
N PHE A 35 7.43 -2.89 -5.16
CA PHE A 35 6.37 -2.97 -4.15
C PHE A 35 6.74 -4.07 -3.17
N LYS A 36 7.05 -3.69 -1.93
CA LYS A 36 7.43 -4.62 -0.87
C LYS A 36 6.43 -4.57 0.25
N THR A 37 6.10 -5.74 0.80
CA THR A 37 5.10 -5.91 1.84
C THR A 37 5.75 -6.44 3.10
N PHE A 38 5.44 -5.81 4.24
CA PHE A 38 5.97 -6.18 5.55
C PHE A 38 4.84 -6.35 6.54
N GLN A 39 5.03 -7.28 7.47
CA GLN A 39 4.12 -7.51 8.59
C GLN A 39 4.90 -7.20 9.87
N ASP A 40 4.25 -6.51 10.81
CA ASP A 40 4.89 -6.21 12.09
C ASP A 40 5.19 -7.49 12.84
N GLN A 41 6.37 -7.57 13.44
CA GLN A 41 6.84 -8.76 14.12
C GLN A 41 6.04 -9.05 15.40
N ASN A 42 5.55 -8.02 16.07
CA ASN A 42 4.83 -8.14 17.33
C ASN A 42 3.32 -8.04 17.20
N ASP A 43 2.82 -7.42 16.13
CA ASP A 43 1.38 -7.27 15.87
C ASP A 43 1.07 -7.73 14.45
N PRO A 44 0.54 -8.95 14.28
CA PRO A 44 0.25 -9.48 12.94
C PRO A 44 -0.76 -8.67 12.13
N THR A 45 -1.55 -7.81 12.78
CA THR A 45 -2.53 -6.96 12.08
C THR A 45 -1.96 -5.65 11.60
N SER A 46 -0.72 -5.31 11.99
CA SER A 46 -0.04 -4.10 11.54
C SER A 46 0.85 -4.43 10.35
N VAL A 47 0.65 -3.71 9.25
CA VAL A 47 1.36 -3.98 8.00
C VAL A 47 1.99 -2.72 7.44
N LEU A 48 3.00 -2.91 6.61
CA LEU A 48 3.78 -1.85 6.01
C LEU A 48 4.00 -2.17 4.54
N LEU A 49 3.82 -1.17 3.69
CA LEU A 49 4.13 -1.26 2.27
C LEU A 49 5.25 -0.28 1.95
N VAL A 50 6.26 -0.74 1.23
CA VAL A 50 7.34 0.13 0.75
C VAL A 50 7.29 0.12 -0.77
N MET A 51 7.10 1.29 -1.36
CA MET A 51 6.95 1.45 -2.80
C MET A 51 8.00 2.39 -3.36
N GLN A 52 8.58 2.03 -4.49
CA GLN A 52 9.38 2.96 -5.30
C GLN A 52 8.43 3.56 -6.33
N VAL A 53 8.06 4.82 -6.15
CA VAL A 53 7.08 5.49 -6.99
C VAL A 53 7.79 6.19 -8.14
N THR A 54 7.43 5.81 -9.37
CA THR A 54 8.01 6.38 -10.59
C THR A 54 7.13 7.46 -11.20
N ASP A 55 5.84 7.50 -10.81
CA ASP A 55 4.87 8.47 -11.33
C ASP A 55 3.89 8.86 -10.23
N MET A 56 4.15 10.01 -9.59
CA MET A 56 3.34 10.50 -8.47
C MET A 56 1.92 10.87 -8.89
N GLU A 57 1.74 11.36 -10.12
CA GLU A 57 0.40 11.67 -10.63
C GLU A 57 -0.45 10.42 -10.76
N LYS A 58 0.11 9.37 -11.33
CA LYS A 58 -0.58 8.08 -11.44
C LYS A 58 -0.89 7.50 -10.07
N LEU A 59 0.04 7.63 -9.12
CA LEU A 59 -0.22 7.16 -7.76
C LEU A 59 -1.42 7.89 -7.16
N GLY A 60 -1.48 9.21 -7.30
CA GLY A 60 -2.61 10.00 -6.82
C GLY A 60 -3.93 9.54 -7.45
N ALA A 61 -3.93 9.30 -8.76
CA ALA A 61 -5.12 8.80 -9.45
C ALA A 61 -5.55 7.44 -8.93
N ILE A 62 -4.59 6.53 -8.71
CA ILE A 62 -4.87 5.19 -8.16
C ILE A 62 -5.49 5.29 -6.77
N LEU A 63 -4.92 6.14 -5.91
CA LEU A 63 -5.41 6.30 -4.54
C LEU A 63 -6.82 6.88 -4.49
N ASN A 64 -7.21 7.66 -5.49
CA ASN A 64 -8.55 8.26 -5.57
C ASN A 64 -9.53 7.45 -6.40
N ASP A 65 -9.10 6.32 -6.98
CA ASP A 65 -9.96 5.48 -7.79
C ASP A 65 -10.97 4.72 -6.90
N PRO A 66 -12.28 4.75 -7.23
CA PRO A 66 -13.27 3.97 -6.49
C PRO A 66 -12.95 2.48 -6.39
N LYS A 67 -12.29 1.91 -7.40
CA LYS A 67 -11.87 0.51 -7.39
C LYS A 67 -10.85 0.23 -6.29
N THR A 68 -9.96 1.19 -6.04
CA THR A 68 -8.99 1.07 -4.96
C THR A 68 -9.69 1.08 -3.60
N ALA A 69 -10.69 1.94 -3.43
CA ALA A 69 -11.48 1.98 -2.20
C ALA A 69 -12.23 0.66 -1.96
N GLU A 70 -12.80 0.08 -3.00
CA GLU A 70 -13.45 -1.24 -2.91
C GLU A 70 -12.44 -2.33 -2.54
N GLY A 71 -11.25 -2.29 -3.15
CA GLY A 71 -10.17 -3.23 -2.85
C GLY A 71 -9.76 -3.16 -1.39
N LYS A 72 -9.64 -1.95 -0.83
CA LYS A 72 -9.32 -1.78 0.59
C LYS A 72 -10.35 -2.46 1.47
N LYS A 73 -11.64 -2.30 1.17
CA LYS A 73 -12.71 -2.96 1.93
C LYS A 73 -12.62 -4.48 1.85
N ARG A 74 -12.44 -5.01 0.64
CA ARG A 74 -12.32 -6.46 0.45
C ARG A 74 -11.10 -7.04 1.16
N HIS A 75 -10.02 -6.26 1.21
CA HIS A 75 -8.77 -6.68 1.86
C HIS A 75 -8.73 -6.35 3.35
N THR A 76 -9.83 -5.88 3.91
CA THR A 76 -10.00 -5.59 5.35
C THR A 76 -9.06 -4.50 5.90
N VAL A 77 -8.70 -3.54 5.06
CA VAL A 77 -7.85 -2.41 5.46
C VAL A 77 -8.58 -1.49 6.42
N LEU A 78 -7.93 -1.14 7.54
CA LEU A 78 -8.50 -0.27 8.56
C LEU A 78 -7.84 1.12 8.51
N GLU A 79 -8.64 2.15 8.76
CA GLU A 79 -8.12 3.51 8.94
C GLU A 79 -7.55 3.67 10.35
N PRO A 80 -6.59 4.56 10.58
CA PRO A 80 -6.01 5.46 9.58
C PRO A 80 -4.93 4.75 8.74
N ILE A 81 -4.78 5.25 7.50
CA ILE A 81 -3.66 4.87 6.62
C ILE A 81 -2.68 6.02 6.67
N THR A 82 -1.46 5.75 7.14
CA THR A 82 -0.41 6.76 7.19
C THR A 82 0.59 6.56 6.07
N MET A 83 1.02 7.65 5.48
CA MET A 83 1.96 7.63 4.36
C MET A 83 3.15 8.51 4.70
N SER A 84 4.36 7.96 4.51
CA SER A 84 5.60 8.68 4.75
C SER A 84 6.44 8.67 3.48
N MET A 85 7.08 9.80 3.20
CA MET A 85 7.94 9.94 2.03
C MET A 85 9.37 10.10 2.51
N GLN A 86 10.29 9.48 1.77
CA GLN A 86 11.72 9.58 2.08
C GLN A 86 12.16 11.05 2.05
N VAL A 87 12.96 11.43 3.03
CA VAL A 87 13.52 12.79 3.15
C VAL A 87 15.02 12.71 2.92
N ASP A 88 15.55 13.63 2.12
CA ASP A 88 17.00 13.76 1.91
C ASP A 88 17.63 14.45 3.11
N VAL A 89 18.38 13.70 3.90
CA VAL A 89 19.07 14.20 5.07
C VAL A 89 20.56 13.88 5.03
#